data_ca1a2a561148052be82828c46c2b3ca1
#
_entry.id   ca1a2a561148052be82828c46c2b3ca1
#
_cell.length_a   1.000
_cell.length_b   1.000
_cell.length_c   1.000
_cell.angle_alpha   90.00
_cell.angle_beta   90.00
_cell.angle_gamma   90.00
#
_symmetry.space_group_name_H-M   'P 1'
#
loop_
_entity.id
_entity.type
_entity.pdbx_description
1 polymer ?
#
loop_
_entity_poly.entity_id
_entity_poly.type
_entity_poly.pdbx_seq_one_letter_code
_entity_poly.pdbx_strand_id
1 'polypeptide(L)'
;MILHQGGELGYHGYNHQPLSLSNVDYGDVLPYKTWISMKAMQDAFGELIRFGKEMFPGTELSVYVPPSNVLSEEGRKMLAEKFPEIRTIASNYFPGEYAYVQEFETADDGIVEQPRIISGAIIDDYMQMAALSELNMHFVNSHFMHPDDLLDEDRGAALGWEKLRARLDEYMTWMNESAPSLRNLTGSELAGAVQRYGALTVDKEITDQEIRIHLGNFYDEAYLMVRINDGTPGQVTGGELTNVTGNLYLLHAQESEVVIERN
;
A
#
# COMPACT_ATOMS: atom_id res chain seq x y z
N MET A 1 -9.79 -2.26 -20.48
CA MET A 1 -10.24 -0.93 -20.01
C MET A 1 -9.51 -0.53 -18.74
N ILE A 2 -9.55 -1.29 -17.65
CA ILE A 2 -8.87 -0.96 -16.36
C ILE A 2 -7.39 -0.67 -16.55
N LEU A 3 -6.63 -1.57 -17.20
CA LEU A 3 -5.19 -1.40 -17.45
C LEU A 3 -4.84 -0.15 -18.28
N HIS A 4 -5.72 0.28 -19.17
CA HIS A 4 -5.51 1.49 -19.99
C HIS A 4 -5.87 2.79 -19.27
N GLN A 5 -6.40 2.70 -18.06
CA GLN A 5 -6.79 3.84 -17.22
C GLN A 5 -5.93 3.94 -15.95
N GLY A 6 -4.75 3.31 -15.95
CA GLY A 6 -3.83 3.31 -14.81
C GLY A 6 -4.18 2.30 -13.72
N GLY A 7 -5.06 1.34 -14.00
CA GLY A 7 -5.34 0.24 -13.07
C GLY A 7 -4.34 -0.90 -13.21
N GLU A 8 -4.23 -1.71 -12.18
CA GLU A 8 -3.40 -2.91 -12.12
C GLU A 8 -4.25 -4.15 -11.82
N LEU A 9 -3.81 -5.31 -12.28
CA LEU A 9 -4.39 -6.60 -11.94
C LEU A 9 -3.47 -7.33 -10.96
N GLY A 10 -4.08 -7.95 -9.95
CA GLY A 10 -3.40 -8.82 -8.99
C GLY A 10 -4.05 -10.20 -8.92
N TYR A 11 -3.37 -11.12 -8.24
CA TYR A 11 -3.89 -12.46 -7.97
C TYR A 11 -4.69 -12.47 -6.66
N HIS A 12 -5.81 -13.22 -6.66
CA HIS A 12 -6.68 -13.36 -5.50
C HIS A 12 -7.00 -14.84 -5.21
N GLY A 13 -5.97 -15.67 -5.29
CA GLY A 13 -6.06 -17.10 -5.03
C GLY A 13 -6.75 -17.91 -6.13
N TYR A 14 -6.48 -19.20 -6.14
CA TYR A 14 -7.16 -20.16 -7.00
C TYR A 14 -8.49 -20.56 -6.35
N ASN A 15 -9.61 -20.37 -7.05
CA ASN A 15 -10.96 -20.60 -6.51
C ASN A 15 -11.24 -19.87 -5.17
N HIS A 16 -10.67 -18.70 -4.97
CA HIS A 16 -10.80 -17.94 -3.72
C HIS A 16 -10.33 -18.71 -2.48
N GLN A 17 -9.41 -19.66 -2.64
CA GLN A 17 -8.83 -20.38 -1.51
C GLN A 17 -7.56 -19.71 -1.01
N PRO A 18 -7.44 -19.41 0.30
CA PRO A 18 -6.24 -18.85 0.87
C PRO A 18 -5.09 -19.87 0.84
N LEU A 19 -3.86 -19.36 0.87
CA LEU A 19 -2.66 -20.20 0.90
C LEU A 19 -2.39 -20.68 2.32
N SER A 20 -3.14 -21.72 2.71
CA SER A 20 -3.04 -22.38 3.99
C SER A 20 -3.41 -23.85 3.89
N LEU A 21 -2.83 -24.67 4.77
CA LEU A 21 -3.12 -26.10 4.82
C LEU A 21 -4.37 -26.39 5.64
N SER A 22 -5.08 -27.45 5.27
CA SER A 22 -6.36 -27.86 5.88
C SER A 22 -6.26 -28.37 7.32
N ASN A 23 -5.05 -28.54 7.84
CA ASN A 23 -4.81 -28.88 9.25
C ASN A 23 -4.77 -27.65 10.17
N VAL A 24 -4.84 -26.45 9.63
CA VAL A 24 -4.96 -25.21 10.40
C VAL A 24 -6.43 -24.90 10.60
N ASP A 25 -6.80 -24.63 11.84
CA ASP A 25 -8.16 -24.23 12.20
C ASP A 25 -8.22 -22.71 12.31
N TYR A 26 -9.03 -22.10 11.46
CA TYR A 26 -9.30 -20.66 11.47
C TYR A 26 -10.64 -20.30 12.11
N GLY A 27 -11.29 -21.29 12.75
CA GLY A 27 -12.60 -21.09 13.36
C GLY A 27 -13.62 -20.54 12.35
N ASP A 28 -14.34 -19.50 12.74
CA ASP A 28 -15.42 -18.89 11.92
C ASP A 28 -14.88 -18.05 10.74
N VAL A 29 -13.57 -17.79 10.68
CA VAL A 29 -12.97 -16.99 9.59
C VAL A 29 -13.02 -17.74 8.25
N LEU A 30 -12.83 -19.07 8.27
CA LEU A 30 -12.91 -19.91 7.09
C LEU A 30 -13.92 -21.05 7.29
N PRO A 31 -15.12 -20.94 6.72
CA PRO A 31 -16.16 -21.97 6.85
C PRO A 31 -15.91 -23.22 5.98
N TYR A 32 -14.74 -23.30 5.34
CA TYR A 32 -14.37 -24.42 4.45
C TYR A 32 -12.92 -24.86 4.68
N LYS A 33 -12.63 -26.09 4.21
CA LYS A 33 -11.27 -26.64 4.28
C LYS A 33 -10.40 -26.08 3.16
N THR A 34 -9.19 -25.71 3.51
CA THR A 34 -8.16 -25.24 2.60
C THR A 34 -7.39 -26.40 1.92
N TRP A 35 -6.12 -26.22 1.58
CA TRP A 35 -5.34 -27.17 0.80
C TRP A 35 -4.93 -28.41 1.62
N ILE A 36 -5.06 -29.58 1.04
CA ILE A 36 -4.71 -30.87 1.67
C ILE A 36 -3.20 -31.12 1.75
N SER A 37 -2.41 -30.41 0.95
CA SER A 37 -0.95 -30.53 0.94
C SER A 37 -0.28 -29.29 0.32
N MET A 38 0.98 -29.08 0.66
CA MET A 38 1.82 -28.04 0.04
C MET A 38 1.91 -28.19 -1.47
N LYS A 39 2.00 -29.44 -1.96
CA LYS A 39 2.05 -29.70 -3.41
C LYS A 39 0.77 -29.26 -4.11
N ALA A 40 -0.40 -29.59 -3.57
CA ALA A 40 -1.68 -29.19 -4.16
C ALA A 40 -1.83 -27.67 -4.16
N MET A 41 -1.44 -27.00 -3.10
CA MET A 41 -1.45 -25.54 -2.98
C MET A 41 -0.51 -24.90 -4.02
N GLN A 42 0.73 -25.40 -4.13
CA GLN A 42 1.72 -24.91 -5.09
C GLN A 42 1.27 -25.15 -6.55
N ASP A 43 0.76 -26.35 -6.86
CA ASP A 43 0.28 -26.69 -8.21
C ASP A 43 -0.88 -25.76 -8.62
N ALA A 44 -1.84 -25.52 -7.72
CA ALA A 44 -2.96 -24.64 -7.97
C ALA A 44 -2.54 -23.18 -8.15
N PHE A 45 -1.63 -22.69 -7.34
CA PHE A 45 -1.13 -21.34 -7.50
C PHE A 45 -0.30 -21.18 -8.79
N GLY A 46 0.51 -22.18 -9.13
CA GLY A 46 1.23 -22.25 -10.40
C GLY A 46 0.29 -22.21 -11.61
N GLU A 47 -0.85 -22.89 -11.52
CA GLU A 47 -1.88 -22.85 -12.57
C GLU A 47 -2.51 -21.45 -12.68
N LEU A 48 -2.76 -20.79 -11.54
CA LEU A 48 -3.25 -19.40 -11.51
C LEU A 48 -2.25 -18.44 -12.17
N ILE A 49 -0.96 -18.57 -11.87
CA ILE A 49 0.11 -17.78 -12.51
C ILE A 49 0.14 -18.05 -14.02
N ARG A 50 0.09 -19.32 -14.44
CA ARG A 50 0.07 -19.69 -15.85
C ARG A 50 -1.12 -19.05 -16.57
N PHE A 51 -2.30 -19.15 -15.99
CA PHE A 51 -3.52 -18.56 -16.53
C PHE A 51 -3.42 -17.03 -16.65
N GLY A 52 -2.89 -16.37 -15.61
CA GLY A 52 -2.66 -14.92 -15.65
C GLY A 52 -1.75 -14.50 -16.82
N LYS A 53 -0.63 -15.20 -17.02
CA LYS A 53 0.30 -14.95 -18.13
C LYS A 53 -0.34 -15.20 -19.52
N GLU A 54 -1.20 -16.19 -19.61
CA GLU A 54 -1.92 -16.52 -20.86
C GLU A 54 -2.99 -15.47 -21.20
N MET A 55 -3.77 -15.06 -20.19
CA MET A 55 -4.86 -14.10 -20.39
C MET A 55 -4.38 -12.66 -20.56
N PHE A 56 -3.25 -12.31 -19.99
CA PHE A 56 -2.69 -10.95 -19.99
C PHE A 56 -1.23 -10.95 -20.46
N PRO A 57 -0.98 -11.35 -21.72
CA PRO A 57 0.38 -11.46 -22.23
C PRO A 57 1.10 -10.10 -22.21
N GLY A 58 2.31 -10.09 -21.67
CA GLY A 58 3.11 -8.88 -21.54
C GLY A 58 2.73 -7.97 -20.36
N THR A 59 1.74 -8.34 -19.55
CA THR A 59 1.40 -7.66 -18.30
C THR A 59 2.09 -8.36 -17.14
N GLU A 60 2.79 -7.62 -16.31
CA GLU A 60 3.35 -8.12 -15.07
C GLU A 60 2.27 -8.09 -13.98
N LEU A 61 2.02 -9.24 -13.34
CA LEU A 61 1.09 -9.39 -12.24
C LEU A 61 1.90 -9.75 -11.00
N SER A 62 2.17 -8.77 -10.15
CA SER A 62 3.09 -8.92 -9.03
C SER A 62 2.43 -8.77 -7.65
N VAL A 63 1.15 -8.44 -7.62
CA VAL A 63 0.39 -8.22 -6.37
C VAL A 63 -0.43 -9.47 -6.06
N TYR A 64 -0.33 -9.94 -4.83
CA TYR A 64 -1.19 -10.99 -4.29
C TYR A 64 -2.08 -10.43 -3.17
N VAL A 65 -3.37 -10.64 -3.30
CA VAL A 65 -4.38 -10.29 -2.29
C VAL A 65 -4.89 -11.59 -1.69
N PRO A 66 -4.59 -11.90 -0.42
CA PRO A 66 -5.01 -13.15 0.19
C PRO A 66 -6.54 -13.25 0.29
N PRO A 67 -7.16 -14.33 -0.23
CA PRO A 67 -8.57 -14.59 0.00
C PRO A 67 -8.89 -14.66 1.49
N SER A 68 -10.01 -14.09 1.90
CA SER A 68 -10.43 -13.98 3.29
C SER A 68 -9.38 -13.35 4.22
N ASN A 69 -8.43 -12.59 3.67
CA ASN A 69 -7.27 -12.02 4.36
C ASN A 69 -6.37 -13.06 5.06
N VAL A 70 -6.45 -14.31 4.68
CA VAL A 70 -5.70 -15.40 5.32
C VAL A 70 -4.52 -15.83 4.45
N LEU A 71 -3.35 -15.85 5.06
CA LEU A 71 -2.11 -16.37 4.50
C LEU A 71 -1.31 -17.05 5.61
N SER A 72 -1.02 -18.34 5.47
CA SER A 72 -0.17 -19.05 6.43
C SER A 72 1.31 -18.72 6.20
N GLU A 73 2.13 -18.98 7.22
CA GLU A 73 3.59 -18.84 7.10
C GLU A 73 4.15 -19.72 5.99
N GLU A 74 3.66 -20.97 5.87
CA GLU A 74 4.06 -21.88 4.80
C GLU A 74 3.61 -21.39 3.43
N GLY A 75 2.41 -20.81 3.34
CA GLY A 75 1.90 -20.20 2.11
C GLY A 75 2.75 -19.02 1.69
N ARG A 76 3.09 -18.15 2.63
CA ARG A 76 4.00 -17.02 2.39
C ARG A 76 5.38 -17.48 1.93
N LYS A 77 5.97 -18.42 2.64
CA LYS A 77 7.27 -19.01 2.27
C LYS A 77 7.25 -19.63 0.87
N MET A 78 6.17 -20.32 0.53
CA MET A 78 5.97 -20.86 -0.81
C MET A 78 5.93 -19.75 -1.86
N LEU A 79 5.24 -18.63 -1.63
CA LEU A 79 5.24 -17.48 -2.53
C LEU A 79 6.66 -16.97 -2.75
N ALA A 80 7.37 -16.65 -1.69
CA ALA A 80 8.73 -16.10 -1.75
C ALA A 80 9.73 -17.03 -2.47
N GLU A 81 9.66 -18.34 -2.22
CA GLU A 81 10.62 -19.31 -2.76
C GLU A 81 10.29 -19.80 -4.19
N LYS A 82 9.01 -19.91 -4.54
CA LYS A 82 8.56 -20.58 -5.77
C LYS A 82 7.93 -19.67 -6.79
N PHE A 83 7.50 -18.47 -6.38
CA PHE A 83 6.78 -17.52 -7.22
C PHE A 83 7.37 -16.11 -7.09
N PRO A 84 8.64 -15.93 -7.51
CA PRO A 84 9.35 -14.65 -7.32
C PRO A 84 8.73 -13.48 -8.09
N GLU A 85 7.80 -13.74 -8.99
CA GLU A 85 6.98 -12.71 -9.61
C GLU A 85 6.04 -12.01 -8.63
N ILE A 86 5.67 -12.64 -7.51
CA ILE A 86 4.87 -12.03 -6.45
C ILE A 86 5.80 -11.22 -5.56
N ARG A 87 5.67 -9.91 -5.64
CA ARG A 87 6.53 -8.95 -4.92
C ARG A 87 5.79 -8.13 -3.87
N THR A 88 4.47 -8.22 -3.88
CA THR A 88 3.61 -7.46 -2.98
C THR A 88 2.49 -8.32 -2.46
N ILE A 89 2.24 -8.23 -1.16
CA ILE A 89 1.10 -8.88 -0.50
C ILE A 89 0.23 -7.80 0.14
N ALA A 90 -1.05 -7.79 -0.24
CA ALA A 90 -2.04 -6.85 0.28
C ALA A 90 -2.82 -7.48 1.42
N SER A 91 -2.35 -7.27 2.65
CA SER A 91 -2.97 -7.77 3.89
C SER A 91 -2.81 -9.29 4.12
N ASN A 92 -2.51 -9.67 5.32
CA ASN A 92 -2.51 -11.08 5.73
C ASN A 92 -2.84 -11.25 7.22
N TYR A 93 -3.35 -12.44 7.57
CA TYR A 93 -3.49 -12.92 8.93
C TYR A 93 -2.70 -14.22 9.06
N PHE A 94 -1.98 -14.39 10.17
CA PHE A 94 -1.29 -15.63 10.49
C PHE A 94 -2.11 -16.46 11.46
N PRO A 95 -2.14 -17.81 11.29
CA PRO A 95 -2.85 -18.68 12.21
C PRO A 95 -2.27 -18.61 13.63
N GLY A 96 -3.16 -18.70 14.61
CA GLY A 96 -2.83 -18.82 16.04
C GLY A 96 -2.78 -17.50 16.81
N GLU A 97 -2.45 -16.39 16.19
CA GLU A 97 -2.36 -15.08 16.84
C GLU A 97 -3.34 -14.07 16.24
N TYR A 98 -4.00 -14.39 15.16
CA TYR A 98 -4.76 -13.44 14.33
C TYR A 98 -3.91 -12.19 14.04
N ALA A 99 -2.61 -12.38 13.86
CA ALA A 99 -1.68 -11.32 13.61
C ALA A 99 -2.02 -10.65 12.28
N TYR A 100 -2.28 -9.37 12.34
CA TYR A 100 -2.58 -8.54 11.20
C TYR A 100 -1.37 -7.67 10.90
N VAL A 101 -0.83 -7.79 9.70
CA VAL A 101 0.25 -6.90 9.26
C VAL A 101 -0.34 -5.52 9.02
N GLN A 102 0.19 -4.52 9.71
CA GLN A 102 -0.27 -3.13 9.66
C GLN A 102 0.80 -2.16 9.14
N GLU A 103 2.00 -2.66 8.84
CA GLU A 103 3.11 -1.83 8.39
C GLU A 103 3.26 -1.91 6.86
N PHE A 104 3.55 -0.76 6.25
CA PHE A 104 3.98 -0.67 4.86
C PHE A 104 5.51 -0.80 4.83
N GLU A 105 5.99 -2.00 4.62
CA GLU A 105 7.42 -2.30 4.71
C GLU A 105 7.86 -3.36 3.71
N THR A 106 9.17 -3.47 3.52
CA THR A 106 9.77 -4.62 2.84
C THR A 106 10.15 -5.64 3.91
N ALA A 107 9.48 -6.79 3.89
CA ALA A 107 9.75 -7.87 4.82
C ALA A 107 11.09 -8.57 4.54
N ASP A 108 11.56 -9.40 5.47
CA ASP A 108 12.85 -10.10 5.38
C ASP A 108 12.98 -11.00 4.14
N ASP A 109 11.87 -11.49 3.60
CA ASP A 109 11.80 -12.28 2.37
C ASP A 109 11.81 -11.44 1.08
N GLY A 110 11.87 -10.13 1.19
CA GLY A 110 11.88 -9.17 0.09
C GLY A 110 10.51 -8.80 -0.47
N ILE A 111 9.44 -9.42 0.04
CA ILE A 111 8.06 -9.08 -0.36
C ILE A 111 7.62 -7.81 0.38
N VAL A 112 6.97 -6.91 -0.34
CA VAL A 112 6.44 -5.67 0.23
C VAL A 112 5.05 -5.92 0.82
N GLU A 113 4.86 -5.51 2.07
CA GLU A 113 3.57 -5.52 2.75
C GLU A 113 2.78 -4.26 2.43
N GLN A 114 1.51 -4.46 2.09
CA GLN A 114 0.55 -3.37 1.83
C GLN A 114 -0.76 -3.66 2.55
N PRO A 115 -0.83 -3.43 3.87
CA PRO A 115 -2.07 -3.66 4.62
C PRO A 115 -3.21 -2.80 4.11
N ARG A 116 -4.44 -3.33 4.22
CA ARG A 116 -5.68 -2.68 3.83
C ARG A 116 -6.43 -2.30 5.11
N ILE A 117 -6.24 -1.06 5.55
CA ILE A 117 -6.74 -0.60 6.85
C ILE A 117 -8.18 -0.10 6.72
N ILE A 118 -8.52 0.49 5.56
CA ILE A 118 -9.83 1.07 5.32
C ILE A 118 -10.57 0.23 4.29
N SER A 119 -11.84 -0.05 4.53
CA SER A 119 -12.63 -0.91 3.66
C SER A 119 -14.07 -0.45 3.47
N GLY A 120 -14.65 -0.81 2.32
CA GLY A 120 -16.05 -0.58 1.97
C GLY A 120 -16.35 0.80 1.42
N ALA A 121 -17.62 1.00 1.03
CA ALA A 121 -18.12 2.25 0.43
C ALA A 121 -18.91 3.10 1.43
N ILE A 122 -19.15 2.60 2.64
CA ILE A 122 -19.84 3.31 3.71
C ILE A 122 -18.81 3.81 4.72
N ILE A 123 -18.35 5.04 4.52
CA ILE A 123 -17.33 5.66 5.34
C ILE A 123 -18.01 6.50 6.43
N ASP A 124 -17.76 6.13 7.67
CA ASP A 124 -18.19 6.85 8.86
C ASP A 124 -17.03 7.62 9.53
N ASP A 125 -17.30 8.29 10.64
CA ASP A 125 -16.30 9.08 11.36
C ASP A 125 -15.12 8.22 11.85
N TYR A 126 -15.37 6.94 12.19
CA TYR A 126 -14.31 6.01 12.60
C TYR A 126 -13.38 5.69 11.44
N MET A 127 -13.94 5.41 10.28
CA MET A 127 -13.16 5.13 9.06
C MET A 127 -12.38 6.36 8.60
N GLN A 128 -12.96 7.56 8.71
CA GLN A 128 -12.23 8.80 8.44
C GLN A 128 -11.07 8.99 9.42
N MET A 129 -11.26 8.72 10.71
CA MET A 129 -10.19 8.76 11.69
C MET A 129 -9.10 7.72 11.37
N ALA A 130 -9.48 6.52 10.98
CA ALA A 130 -8.53 5.48 10.56
C ALA A 130 -7.72 5.92 9.33
N ALA A 131 -8.37 6.51 8.31
CA ALA A 131 -7.72 7.05 7.13
C ALA A 131 -6.71 8.16 7.45
N LEU A 132 -7.06 9.11 8.32
CA LEU A 132 -6.14 10.16 8.77
C LEU A 132 -4.98 9.58 9.59
N SER A 133 -5.24 8.57 10.41
CA SER A 133 -4.19 7.89 11.17
C SER A 133 -3.20 7.19 10.25
N GLU A 134 -3.70 6.46 9.25
CA GLU A 134 -2.88 5.80 8.23
C GLU A 134 -2.00 6.82 7.49
N LEU A 135 -2.59 7.92 7.00
CA LEU A 135 -1.86 8.99 6.32
C LEU A 135 -0.79 9.64 7.20
N ASN A 136 -1.07 9.85 8.49
CA ASN A 136 -0.11 10.49 9.40
C ASN A 136 1.00 9.55 9.86
N MET A 137 0.76 8.25 9.93
CA MET A 137 1.73 7.27 10.42
C MET A 137 2.52 6.62 9.30
N HIS A 138 1.90 6.40 8.14
CA HIS A 138 2.51 5.65 7.03
C HIS A 138 2.63 6.47 5.73
N PHE A 139 2.05 7.68 5.66
CA PHE A 139 1.99 8.51 4.45
C PHE A 139 1.26 7.83 3.27
N VAL A 140 0.42 6.87 3.56
CA VAL A 140 -0.35 6.05 2.61
C VAL A 140 -1.82 6.11 2.98
N ASN A 141 -2.69 5.95 1.99
CA ASN A 141 -4.08 5.57 2.19
C ASN A 141 -4.37 4.33 1.33
N SER A 142 -4.58 3.20 1.97
CA SER A 142 -4.90 1.93 1.33
C SER A 142 -6.36 1.59 1.57
N HIS A 143 -7.19 1.78 0.54
CA HIS A 143 -8.62 1.55 0.61
C HIS A 143 -9.03 0.29 -0.16
N PHE A 144 -9.77 -0.57 0.50
CA PHE A 144 -10.25 -1.82 -0.02
C PHE A 144 -11.76 -1.80 -0.27
N MET A 145 -12.19 -2.23 -1.43
CA MET A 145 -13.60 -2.35 -1.78
C MET A 145 -13.88 -3.68 -2.49
N HIS A 146 -15.03 -4.25 -2.20
CA HIS A 146 -15.61 -5.31 -3.00
C HIS A 146 -16.65 -4.74 -3.99
N PRO A 147 -16.55 -5.02 -5.27
CA PRO A 147 -17.60 -4.60 -6.23
C PRO A 147 -18.98 -5.14 -5.91
N ASP A 148 -19.07 -6.28 -5.21
CA ASP A 148 -20.30 -6.93 -4.77
C ASP A 148 -20.89 -6.38 -3.46
N ASP A 149 -20.29 -5.35 -2.84
CA ASP A 149 -20.88 -4.59 -1.73
C ASP A 149 -22.28 -4.06 -2.09
N LEU A 150 -22.52 -3.82 -3.40
CA LEU A 150 -23.81 -3.44 -3.92
C LEU A 150 -24.89 -4.52 -3.75
N LEU A 151 -24.51 -5.77 -3.63
CA LEU A 151 -25.41 -6.92 -3.52
C LEU A 151 -25.53 -7.47 -2.08
N ASP A 152 -24.65 -7.02 -1.21
CA ASP A 152 -24.54 -7.48 0.18
C ASP A 152 -25.47 -6.62 1.08
N GLU A 153 -26.41 -7.27 1.77
CA GLU A 153 -27.41 -6.61 2.61
C GLU A 153 -26.77 -5.85 3.78
N ASP A 154 -25.66 -6.34 4.31
CA ASP A 154 -24.94 -5.74 5.43
C ASP A 154 -23.98 -4.63 5.02
N ARG A 155 -23.63 -4.55 3.73
CA ARG A 155 -22.58 -3.64 3.24
C ARG A 155 -23.07 -2.52 2.31
N GLY A 156 -24.16 -2.70 1.60
CA GLY A 156 -24.58 -1.63 0.70
C GLY A 156 -25.81 -1.84 -0.15
N ALA A 157 -26.35 -3.07 -0.22
CA ALA A 157 -27.51 -3.39 -1.06
C ALA A 157 -28.72 -2.50 -0.78
N ALA A 158 -28.96 -2.16 0.49
CA ALA A 158 -30.07 -1.29 0.90
C ALA A 158 -29.93 0.16 0.39
N LEU A 159 -28.72 0.61 0.05
CA LEU A 159 -28.46 1.97 -0.45
C LEU A 159 -28.57 2.05 -1.96
N GLY A 160 -28.16 0.99 -2.66
CA GLY A 160 -28.04 0.94 -4.11
C GLY A 160 -26.90 1.77 -4.66
N TRP A 161 -26.58 1.55 -5.95
CA TRP A 161 -25.40 2.07 -6.64
C TRP A 161 -25.24 3.61 -6.52
N GLU A 162 -26.28 4.36 -6.80
CA GLU A 162 -26.17 5.83 -6.85
C GLU A 162 -25.76 6.44 -5.50
N LYS A 163 -26.29 5.90 -4.40
CA LYS A 163 -25.96 6.38 -3.07
C LYS A 163 -24.58 5.91 -2.60
N LEU A 164 -24.21 4.66 -2.90
CA LEU A 164 -22.87 4.15 -2.58
C LEU A 164 -21.80 4.95 -3.33
N ARG A 165 -22.01 5.17 -4.62
CA ARG A 165 -21.12 5.98 -5.43
C ARG A 165 -21.01 7.42 -4.89
N ALA A 166 -22.12 8.06 -4.56
CA ALA A 166 -22.10 9.42 -4.03
C ALA A 166 -21.30 9.50 -2.72
N ARG A 167 -21.43 8.52 -1.83
CA ARG A 167 -20.64 8.46 -0.59
C ARG A 167 -19.16 8.25 -0.84
N LEU A 168 -18.81 7.39 -1.79
CA LEU A 168 -17.42 7.19 -2.18
C LEU A 168 -16.83 8.46 -2.81
N ASP A 169 -17.58 9.14 -3.69
CA ASP A 169 -17.16 10.41 -4.30
C ASP A 169 -16.95 11.50 -3.22
N GLU A 170 -17.82 11.56 -2.20
CA GLU A 170 -17.68 12.45 -1.04
C GLU A 170 -16.42 12.14 -0.23
N TYR A 171 -16.19 10.87 0.06
CA TYR A 171 -14.97 10.42 0.77
C TYR A 171 -13.70 10.73 -0.01
N MET A 172 -13.67 10.44 -1.31
CA MET A 172 -12.49 10.73 -2.16
C MET A 172 -12.23 12.24 -2.27
N THR A 173 -13.29 13.05 -2.30
CA THR A 173 -13.16 14.51 -2.29
C THR A 173 -12.56 14.98 -0.97
N TRP A 174 -13.10 14.53 0.15
CA TRP A 174 -12.56 14.83 1.48
C TRP A 174 -11.09 14.40 1.63
N MET A 175 -10.73 13.20 1.13
CA MET A 175 -9.36 12.70 1.16
C MET A 175 -8.41 13.63 0.38
N ASN A 176 -8.78 14.03 -0.83
CA ASN A 176 -7.97 14.91 -1.66
C ASN A 176 -7.85 16.33 -1.06
N GLU A 177 -8.88 16.81 -0.38
CA GLU A 177 -8.83 18.10 0.33
C GLU A 177 -7.96 18.01 1.59
N SER A 178 -8.01 16.88 2.31
CA SER A 178 -7.21 16.64 3.52
C SER A 178 -5.72 16.39 3.21
N ALA A 179 -5.42 15.77 2.07
CA ALA A 179 -4.07 15.45 1.63
C ALA A 179 -3.87 15.82 0.15
N PRO A 180 -3.77 17.13 -0.20
CA PRO A 180 -3.75 17.57 -1.59
C PRO A 180 -2.51 17.15 -2.38
N SER A 181 -1.46 16.68 -1.70
CA SER A 181 -0.25 16.12 -2.33
C SER A 181 -0.31 14.59 -2.46
N LEU A 182 -1.43 13.96 -2.15
CA LEU A 182 -1.60 12.52 -2.26
C LEU A 182 -1.51 12.08 -3.73
N ARG A 183 -0.67 11.10 -4.01
CA ARG A 183 -0.49 10.52 -5.35
C ARG A 183 -1.31 9.24 -5.47
N ASN A 184 -2.01 9.10 -6.59
CA ASN A 184 -2.69 7.84 -6.92
C ASN A 184 -1.69 6.85 -7.50
N LEU A 185 -1.50 5.71 -6.85
CA LEU A 185 -0.56 4.67 -7.23
C LEU A 185 -1.26 3.33 -7.37
N THR A 186 -0.76 2.48 -8.25
CA THR A 186 -1.08 1.04 -8.27
C THR A 186 -0.36 0.32 -7.12
N GLY A 187 -0.71 -0.93 -6.86
CA GLY A 187 -0.05 -1.73 -5.81
C GLY A 187 1.45 -1.90 -6.06
N SER A 188 1.87 -2.15 -7.29
CA SER A 188 3.30 -2.29 -7.63
C SER A 188 4.06 -0.95 -7.59
N GLU A 189 3.44 0.16 -7.95
CA GLU A 189 4.03 1.50 -7.81
C GLU A 189 4.19 1.88 -6.33
N LEU A 190 3.18 1.59 -5.50
CA LEU A 190 3.27 1.78 -4.05
C LEU A 190 4.38 0.90 -3.44
N ALA A 191 4.51 -0.36 -3.87
CA ALA A 191 5.60 -1.22 -3.42
C ALA A 191 6.97 -0.60 -3.72
N GLY A 192 7.16 -0.06 -4.92
CA GLY A 192 8.38 0.68 -5.27
C GLY A 192 8.61 1.90 -4.38
N ALA A 193 7.55 2.64 -4.04
CA ALA A 193 7.65 3.79 -3.13
C ALA A 193 8.04 3.36 -1.70
N VAL A 194 7.46 2.27 -1.18
CA VAL A 194 7.80 1.71 0.14
C VAL A 194 9.26 1.27 0.18
N GLN A 195 9.74 0.58 -0.85
CA GLN A 195 11.15 0.16 -0.95
C GLN A 195 12.10 1.35 -0.99
N ARG A 196 11.78 2.38 -1.77
CA ARG A 196 12.60 3.61 -1.84
C ARG A 196 12.62 4.34 -0.50
N TYR A 197 11.46 4.47 0.15
CA TYR A 197 11.35 5.07 1.47
C TYR A 197 12.20 4.33 2.52
N GLY A 198 12.10 3.01 2.56
CA GLY A 198 12.86 2.19 3.51
C GLY A 198 14.38 2.19 3.26
N ALA A 199 14.81 2.41 2.01
CA ALA A 199 16.22 2.46 1.65
C ALA A 199 16.85 3.87 1.80
N LEU A 200 16.05 4.94 1.79
CA LEU A 200 16.52 6.33 1.81
C LEU A 200 17.24 6.65 3.12
N THR A 201 18.43 7.21 3.02
CA THR A 201 19.14 7.79 4.19
C THR A 201 19.25 9.31 4.05
N VAL A 202 19.18 10.01 5.17
CA VAL A 202 19.22 11.48 5.20
C VAL A 202 20.33 11.94 6.13
N ASP A 203 21.36 12.53 5.55
CA ASP A 203 22.41 13.23 6.27
C ASP A 203 22.22 14.74 6.10
N LYS A 204 22.50 15.53 7.16
CA LYS A 204 22.31 16.97 7.12
C LYS A 204 23.46 17.71 7.78
N GLU A 205 23.84 18.82 7.16
CA GLU A 205 24.74 19.80 7.73
C GLU A 205 23.98 21.13 7.87
N ILE A 206 24.08 21.77 9.03
CA ILE A 206 23.38 23.02 9.32
C ILE A 206 24.43 24.06 9.71
N THR A 207 24.46 25.16 8.98
CA THR A 207 25.26 26.34 9.28
C THR A 207 24.33 27.54 9.52
N ASP A 208 24.92 28.69 9.89
CA ASP A 208 24.16 29.94 10.01
C ASP A 208 23.57 30.41 8.66
N GLN A 209 24.15 29.97 7.55
CA GLN A 209 23.83 30.45 6.20
C GLN A 209 23.00 29.45 5.37
N GLU A 210 23.11 28.16 5.64
CA GLU A 210 22.45 27.14 4.83
C GLU A 210 22.16 25.86 5.63
N ILE A 211 21.19 25.10 5.13
CA ILE A 211 20.93 23.71 5.48
C ILE A 211 21.26 22.88 4.22
N ARG A 212 22.26 22.02 4.33
CA ARG A 212 22.64 21.05 3.29
C ARG A 212 22.10 19.69 3.64
N ILE A 213 21.39 19.05 2.71
CA ILE A 213 20.79 17.72 2.88
C ILE A 213 21.38 16.80 1.82
N HIS A 214 21.98 15.70 2.27
CA HIS A 214 22.46 14.63 1.41
C HIS A 214 21.54 13.41 1.57
N LEU A 215 21.01 12.92 0.43
CA LEU A 215 20.08 11.79 0.34
C LEU A 215 20.83 10.58 -0.21
N GLY A 216 21.21 9.65 0.69
CA GLY A 216 21.79 8.37 0.27
C GLY A 216 20.71 7.43 -0.24
N ASN A 217 21.06 6.60 -1.23
CA ASN A 217 20.13 5.72 -1.96
C ASN A 217 18.97 6.47 -2.65
N PHE A 218 19.20 7.74 -2.99
CA PHE A 218 18.24 8.53 -3.75
C PHE A 218 18.02 7.90 -5.13
N TYR A 219 16.74 7.82 -5.57
CA TYR A 219 16.39 7.18 -6.84
C TYR A 219 15.92 8.20 -7.88
N ASP A 220 14.79 8.87 -7.62
CA ASP A 220 14.18 9.82 -8.55
C ASP A 220 13.68 11.09 -7.85
N GLU A 221 12.97 10.94 -6.76
CA GLU A 221 12.45 12.02 -5.94
C GLU A 221 12.29 11.57 -4.48
N ALA A 222 12.30 12.53 -3.56
CA ALA A 222 12.01 12.28 -2.16
C ALA A 222 11.23 13.43 -1.53
N TYR A 223 10.36 13.10 -0.59
CA TYR A 223 9.57 14.09 0.13
C TYR A 223 9.96 14.08 1.60
N LEU A 224 10.38 15.24 2.11
CA LEU A 224 10.83 15.39 3.49
C LEU A 224 10.12 16.54 4.18
N MET A 225 9.73 16.33 5.44
CA MET A 225 9.25 17.41 6.30
C MET A 225 10.45 18.13 6.93
N VAL A 226 10.58 19.42 6.64
CA VAL A 226 11.68 20.25 7.12
C VAL A 226 11.13 21.31 8.08
N ARG A 227 11.64 21.32 9.32
CA ARG A 227 11.32 22.36 10.30
C ARG A 227 12.52 23.29 10.47
N ILE A 228 12.30 24.58 10.19
CA ILE A 228 13.33 25.64 10.32
C ILE A 228 12.98 26.47 11.57
N ASN A 229 13.71 26.22 12.66
CA ASN A 229 13.42 26.87 13.95
C ASN A 229 13.98 28.29 14.03
N ASP A 230 15.09 28.55 13.34
CA ASP A 230 15.79 29.84 13.36
C ASP A 230 15.91 30.38 11.94
N GLY A 231 15.47 31.63 11.74
CA GLY A 231 15.47 32.30 10.43
C GLY A 231 14.32 31.87 9.51
N THR A 232 14.44 32.22 8.25
CA THR A 232 13.50 31.86 7.18
C THR A 232 14.24 31.24 6.02
N PRO A 233 13.61 30.32 5.24
CA PRO A 233 14.27 29.77 4.08
C PRO A 233 14.45 30.83 2.99
N GLY A 234 15.60 30.81 2.35
CA GLY A 234 15.92 31.57 1.15
C GLY A 234 15.79 30.72 -0.10
N GLN A 235 16.77 30.81 -1.00
CA GLN A 235 16.81 30.02 -2.23
C GLN A 235 17.00 28.54 -1.92
N VAL A 236 16.34 27.69 -2.70
CA VAL A 236 16.49 26.23 -2.62
C VAL A 236 17.11 25.72 -3.92
N THR A 237 18.10 24.85 -3.79
CA THR A 237 18.75 24.16 -4.92
C THR A 237 18.57 22.65 -4.73
N GLY A 238 18.35 21.92 -5.81
CA GLY A 238 18.14 20.46 -5.78
C GLY A 238 16.72 20.03 -5.41
N GLY A 239 15.78 20.97 -5.26
CA GLY A 239 14.39 20.68 -4.94
C GLY A 239 13.52 21.92 -4.80
N GLU A 240 12.30 21.70 -4.35
CA GLU A 240 11.28 22.74 -4.09
C GLU A 240 10.82 22.68 -2.64
N LEU A 241 10.67 23.83 -2.02
CA LEU A 241 10.23 23.96 -0.62
C LEU A 241 8.87 24.67 -0.56
N THR A 242 7.87 23.98 -0.05
CA THR A 242 6.51 24.51 0.12
C THR A 242 6.19 24.68 1.60
N ASN A 243 5.72 25.86 2.02
CA ASN A 243 5.29 26.08 3.39
C ASN A 243 4.01 25.28 3.69
N VAL A 244 4.03 24.46 4.74
CA VAL A 244 2.86 23.72 5.21
C VAL A 244 2.12 24.51 6.28
N THR A 245 2.82 24.93 7.33
CA THR A 245 2.28 25.78 8.38
C THR A 245 3.40 26.32 9.27
N GLY A 246 3.37 27.61 9.60
CA GLY A 246 4.38 28.23 10.44
C GLY A 246 5.79 28.03 9.92
N ASN A 247 6.65 27.36 10.69
CA ASN A 247 8.03 27.04 10.34
C ASN A 247 8.23 25.61 9.79
N LEU A 248 7.15 24.93 9.43
CA LEU A 248 7.16 23.59 8.85
C LEU A 248 6.96 23.66 7.33
N TYR A 249 7.83 22.99 6.61
CA TYR A 249 7.87 22.98 5.16
C TYR A 249 7.87 21.54 4.64
N LEU A 250 7.30 21.33 3.46
CA LEU A 250 7.47 20.12 2.65
C LEU A 250 8.57 20.39 1.62
N LEU A 251 9.64 19.65 1.68
CA LEU A 251 10.70 19.63 0.67
C LEU A 251 10.39 18.50 -0.32
N HIS A 252 10.24 18.84 -1.58
CA HIS A 252 10.28 17.91 -2.69
C HIS A 252 11.69 17.93 -3.26
N ALA A 253 12.51 16.98 -2.86
CA ALA A 253 13.87 16.82 -3.37
C ALA A 253 13.83 16.14 -4.74
N GLN A 254 14.49 16.75 -5.71
CA GLN A 254 14.61 16.29 -7.11
C GLN A 254 16.05 15.85 -7.42
N GLU A 255 16.97 16.12 -6.51
CA GLU A 255 18.37 15.70 -6.56
C GLU A 255 18.81 15.11 -5.23
N SER A 256 19.87 14.32 -5.24
CA SER A 256 20.44 13.72 -4.02
C SER A 256 21.10 14.74 -3.08
N GLU A 257 21.43 15.90 -3.59
CA GLU A 257 21.97 17.05 -2.83
C GLU A 257 20.97 18.19 -2.87
N VAL A 258 20.51 18.61 -1.70
CA VAL A 258 19.64 19.76 -1.56
C VAL A 258 20.28 20.78 -0.66
N VAL A 259 20.24 22.05 -1.08
CA VAL A 259 20.71 23.19 -0.27
C VAL A 259 19.56 24.17 -0.08
N ILE A 260 19.30 24.53 1.17
CA ILE A 260 18.32 25.55 1.56
C ILE A 260 19.08 26.70 2.19
N GLU A 261 19.11 27.86 1.53
CA GLU A 261 19.66 29.07 2.13
C GLU A 261 18.83 29.52 3.34
N ARG A 262 19.49 30.14 4.32
CA ARG A 262 18.85 30.71 5.53
C ARG A 262 19.04 32.22 5.55
N ASN A 263 17.95 32.94 5.80
CA ASN A 263 17.90 34.40 5.93
C ASN A 263 17.60 34.81 7.38
#